data_4204c87ae221a65dc1c9ed39c94e592b
#
_entry.id   4204c87ae221a65dc1c9ed39c94e592b
#
_cell.length_a   1.000
_cell.length_b   1.000
_cell.length_c   1.000
_cell.angle_alpha   90.00
_cell.angle_beta   90.00
_cell.angle_gamma   90.00
#
_symmetry.space_group_name_H-M   'P 1'
#
loop_
_entity.id
_entity.type
_entity.pdbx_description
1 polymer ?
#
loop_
_entity_poly.entity_id
_entity_poly.type
_entity_poly.pdbx_seq_one_letter_code
_entity_poly.pdbx_strand_id
1 'polypeptide(L)'
;ISSDGTRIAYTSRRNGYWNLYLLDVISGTQVQLTDSPAYKGAASWSPDNQWLVYESYFNDNLELWISNVNDFDQPPIPLTDDPAADFSPAWSPAGREIVFISTRSGNPDIWKADLNSSDQRFTNLTNTPDAQESHPVWSPDGRWLAWSSDKNGVRQIWLWEVGTDIKTARPIGRGDWPAWSPQGNILLAGIQDPNQNLLTAYQINDQRVILPPVPLPGQMYGLDWQRLDANGQNLLLPESLNQPHPLPYQPILTLFPVAPLGRYGVVPLDDVNAPYPFLHDAADEGFVSLRHLIAETSGWDLLLNLENAYLPLTEPPTPSISEDWLYTGRAIAFTPLPLQAGWMVIAREEFDGQTFWRVYLKARYQDGSQGLPLSQSPWDLNARYSGDPQAYEQGGRLSPIPPGYWIDLTDLAQRNGWQRLPALSHWRSFYAAARFNQLAYTNNLSWQSAMAELYPPEALATPTFIPTYTATPIIPTPTPTLRLARTHTPTPPTPSPNDIPSATLRPTWTPPPPTPRP
;
A
#
# COMPACT_ATOMS: atom_id res chain seq x y z
N ILE A 1 17.84 17.17 3.58
CA ILE A 1 19.14 17.73 4.01
C ILE A 1 19.15 19.22 3.66
N SER A 2 19.72 20.10 4.52
CA SER A 2 19.90 21.52 4.22
C SER A 2 20.79 21.74 2.99
N SER A 3 20.60 22.85 2.27
CA SER A 3 21.35 23.12 1.02
C SER A 3 22.86 23.23 1.22
N ASP A 4 23.30 23.58 2.42
CA ASP A 4 24.73 23.62 2.82
C ASP A 4 25.27 22.27 3.32
N GLY A 5 24.43 21.23 3.39
CA GLY A 5 24.81 19.88 3.81
C GLY A 5 25.11 19.73 5.31
N THR A 6 24.81 20.74 6.14
CA THR A 6 25.20 20.72 7.56
C THR A 6 24.12 20.16 8.47
N ARG A 7 22.85 20.17 8.06
CA ARG A 7 21.71 19.76 8.89
C ARG A 7 20.77 18.81 8.16
N ILE A 8 20.22 17.86 8.90
CA ILE A 8 19.17 16.95 8.42
C ILE A 8 17.89 17.22 9.23
N ALA A 9 16.79 17.52 8.55
CA ALA A 9 15.46 17.49 9.14
C ALA A 9 14.86 16.10 8.91
N TYR A 10 14.32 15.49 9.95
CA TYR A 10 13.73 14.15 9.86
C TYR A 10 12.58 13.98 10.84
N THR A 11 11.69 13.07 10.53
CA THR A 11 10.54 12.72 11.37
C THR A 11 10.90 11.54 12.28
N SER A 12 10.52 11.62 13.56
CA SER A 12 10.73 10.54 14.52
C SER A 12 9.60 10.46 15.53
N ARG A 13 9.24 9.22 15.94
CA ARG A 13 8.23 8.94 16.96
C ARG A 13 8.85 8.59 18.32
N ARG A 14 10.09 8.96 18.59
CA ARG A 14 10.83 8.58 19.81
C ARG A 14 10.14 9.02 21.13
N ASN A 15 9.32 10.08 21.08
CA ASN A 15 8.57 10.61 22.20
C ASN A 15 7.07 10.25 22.15
N GLY A 16 6.69 9.17 21.44
CA GLY A 16 5.32 8.67 21.33
C GLY A 16 4.52 9.23 20.15
N TYR A 17 4.88 10.41 19.64
CA TYR A 17 4.22 11.07 18.51
C TYR A 17 5.20 11.41 17.39
N TRP A 18 4.72 11.50 16.17
CA TRP A 18 5.52 11.86 15.01
C TRP A 18 5.84 13.35 14.99
N ASN A 19 7.06 13.69 15.35
CA ASN A 19 7.58 15.05 15.40
C ASN A 19 8.82 15.24 14.56
N LEU A 20 9.10 16.49 14.18
CA LEU A 20 10.29 16.87 13.43
C LEU A 20 11.48 17.10 14.37
N TYR A 21 12.63 16.62 13.94
CA TYR A 21 13.92 16.76 14.59
C TYR A 21 14.94 17.29 13.60
N LEU A 22 15.90 18.03 14.14
CA LEU A 22 17.07 18.50 13.40
C LEU A 22 18.32 17.77 13.92
N LEU A 23 19.12 17.25 13.00
CA LEU A 23 20.45 16.69 13.27
C LEU A 23 21.48 17.61 12.64
N ASP A 24 22.39 18.16 13.44
CA ASP A 24 23.64 18.75 12.96
C ASP A 24 24.61 17.62 12.63
N VAL A 25 25.00 17.51 11.37
CA VAL A 25 25.79 16.37 10.85
C VAL A 25 27.23 16.41 11.36
N ILE A 26 27.75 17.61 11.70
CA ILE A 26 29.13 17.79 12.14
C ILE A 26 29.29 17.49 13.62
N SER A 27 28.41 18.08 14.46
CA SER A 27 28.45 17.89 15.90
C SER A 27 27.72 16.65 16.41
N GLY A 28 26.82 16.06 15.59
CA GLY A 28 25.90 14.99 16.00
C GLY A 28 24.80 15.46 16.92
N THR A 29 24.67 16.77 17.15
CA THR A 29 23.64 17.34 18.03
C THR A 29 22.27 17.17 17.41
N GLN A 30 21.31 16.68 18.21
CA GLN A 30 19.93 16.50 17.79
C GLN A 30 19.03 17.42 18.61
N VAL A 31 18.13 18.15 17.93
CA VAL A 31 17.17 19.06 18.54
C VAL A 31 15.78 18.70 18.05
N GLN A 32 14.81 18.65 18.94
CA GLN A 32 13.39 18.51 18.59
C GLN A 32 12.83 19.85 18.14
N LEU A 33 12.33 19.95 16.92
CA LEU A 33 11.77 21.18 16.35
C LEU A 33 10.30 21.36 16.72
N THR A 34 9.53 20.25 16.74
CA THR A 34 8.10 20.28 17.06
C THR A 34 7.80 19.34 18.22
N ASP A 35 6.84 19.74 19.09
CA ASP A 35 6.37 18.92 20.21
C ASP A 35 4.84 18.97 20.24
N SER A 36 4.20 18.00 19.62
CA SER A 36 2.76 17.97 19.42
C SER A 36 2.28 16.54 19.18
N PRO A 37 1.08 16.16 19.67
CA PRO A 37 0.48 14.87 19.32
C PRO A 37 0.07 14.77 17.84
N ALA A 38 -0.12 15.89 17.16
CA ALA A 38 -0.41 15.88 15.72
C ALA A 38 0.82 15.41 14.91
N TYR A 39 0.60 14.59 13.90
CA TYR A 39 1.64 14.16 12.98
C TYR A 39 2.33 15.35 12.32
N LYS A 40 3.64 15.29 12.19
CA LYS A 40 4.48 16.22 11.43
C LYS A 40 5.45 15.42 10.56
N GLY A 41 5.52 15.77 9.28
CA GLY A 41 6.38 15.03 8.33
C GLY A 41 6.76 15.80 7.08
N ALA A 42 7.41 15.11 6.14
CA ALA A 42 7.76 15.59 4.80
C ALA A 42 8.38 16.99 4.76
N ALA A 43 9.37 17.26 5.62
CA ALA A 43 9.98 18.57 5.73
C ALA A 43 10.87 18.91 4.53
N SER A 44 10.76 20.15 4.02
CA SER A 44 11.63 20.71 2.98
C SER A 44 12.22 22.04 3.44
N TRP A 45 13.54 22.22 3.19
CA TRP A 45 14.30 23.40 3.59
C TRP A 45 14.08 24.58 2.66
N SER A 46 14.03 25.80 3.23
CA SER A 46 14.23 27.03 2.46
C SER A 46 15.67 27.12 1.95
N PRO A 47 15.94 27.81 0.81
CA PRO A 47 17.28 27.89 0.25
C PRO A 47 18.29 28.65 1.15
N ASP A 48 17.81 29.50 2.05
CA ASP A 48 18.62 30.20 3.05
C ASP A 48 18.89 29.38 4.33
N ASN A 49 18.38 28.14 4.40
CA ASN A 49 18.48 27.23 5.53
C ASN A 49 17.92 27.78 6.87
N GLN A 50 17.02 28.78 6.81
CA GLN A 50 16.43 29.37 8.01
C GLN A 50 15.02 28.85 8.32
N TRP A 51 14.35 28.27 7.33
CA TRP A 51 12.96 27.82 7.44
C TRP A 51 12.79 26.39 6.94
N LEU A 52 11.78 25.73 7.51
CA LEU A 52 11.25 24.47 7.00
C LEU A 52 9.77 24.64 6.65
N VAL A 53 9.36 24.17 5.48
CA VAL A 53 7.96 23.85 5.20
C VAL A 53 7.76 22.36 5.46
N TYR A 54 6.64 21.98 6.05
CA TYR A 54 6.33 20.60 6.39
C TYR A 54 4.82 20.38 6.41
N GLU A 55 4.41 19.12 6.29
CA GLU A 55 3.02 18.72 6.45
C GLU A 55 2.70 18.41 7.91
N SER A 56 1.48 18.72 8.31
CA SER A 56 0.93 18.43 9.62
C SER A 56 -0.51 17.94 9.52
N TYR A 57 -0.83 16.88 10.25
CA TYR A 57 -2.20 16.39 10.33
C TYR A 57 -2.94 17.11 11.47
N PHE A 58 -3.91 17.94 11.11
CA PHE A 58 -4.67 18.74 12.06
C PHE A 58 -6.15 18.79 11.63
N ASN A 59 -7.09 18.65 12.57
CA ASN A 59 -8.53 18.63 12.30
C ASN A 59 -8.95 17.65 11.19
N ASP A 60 -8.43 16.43 11.26
CA ASP A 60 -8.69 15.36 10.29
C ASP A 60 -8.25 15.68 8.84
N ASN A 61 -7.32 16.61 8.68
CA ASN A 61 -6.77 17.01 7.40
C ASN A 61 -5.24 17.20 7.44
N LEU A 62 -4.56 17.00 6.30
CA LEU A 62 -3.16 17.36 6.10
C LEU A 62 -3.06 18.79 5.59
N GLU A 63 -2.27 19.61 6.28
CA GLU A 63 -2.02 21.01 5.96
C GLU A 63 -0.53 21.33 6.02
N LEU A 64 -0.11 22.38 5.30
CA LEU A 64 1.28 22.80 5.25
C LEU A 64 1.55 23.95 6.24
N TRP A 65 2.66 23.81 6.92
CA TRP A 65 3.14 24.77 7.92
C TRP A 65 4.58 25.16 7.65
N ILE A 66 4.96 26.37 8.07
CA ILE A 66 6.32 26.89 7.97
C ILE A 66 6.83 27.24 9.37
N SER A 67 8.02 26.75 9.73
CA SER A 67 8.69 27.06 11.01
C SER A 67 10.10 27.61 10.80
N ASN A 68 10.49 28.55 11.64
CA ASN A 68 11.87 29.00 11.74
C ASN A 68 12.71 27.96 12.50
N VAL A 69 13.85 27.57 11.93
CA VAL A 69 14.72 26.55 12.55
C VAL A 69 15.76 27.13 13.51
N ASN A 70 15.82 28.44 13.64
CA ASN A 70 16.75 29.15 14.53
C ASN A 70 16.03 29.86 15.69
N ASP A 71 14.69 29.90 15.63
CA ASP A 71 13.84 30.51 16.67
C ASP A 71 12.65 29.59 16.95
N PHE A 72 12.80 28.71 17.93
CA PHE A 72 11.79 27.71 18.30
C PHE A 72 10.62 28.30 19.10
N ASP A 73 10.76 29.53 19.62
CA ASP A 73 9.69 30.24 20.32
C ASP A 73 8.71 30.91 19.35
N GLN A 74 9.12 31.09 18.09
CA GLN A 74 8.23 31.59 17.05
C GLN A 74 7.18 30.53 16.67
N PRO A 75 5.87 30.84 16.78
CA PRO A 75 4.85 29.89 16.41
C PRO A 75 4.91 29.56 14.90
N PRO A 76 4.60 28.32 14.51
CA PRO A 76 4.52 27.94 13.10
C PRO A 76 3.49 28.80 12.34
N ILE A 77 3.80 29.09 11.09
CA ILE A 77 2.95 29.87 10.18
C ILE A 77 2.20 28.90 9.27
N PRO A 78 0.85 28.89 9.25
CA PRO A 78 0.09 28.09 8.31
C PRO A 78 0.32 28.60 6.88
N LEU A 79 0.68 27.71 5.96
CA LEU A 79 0.77 28.03 4.52
C LEU A 79 -0.57 27.76 3.84
N THR A 80 -1.24 26.67 4.23
CA THR A 80 -2.52 26.24 3.69
C THR A 80 -3.57 26.13 4.80
N ASP A 81 -4.84 26.28 4.42
CA ASP A 81 -6.03 26.10 5.27
C ASP A 81 -7.20 25.80 4.33
N ASP A 82 -7.26 24.59 3.78
CA ASP A 82 -8.22 24.15 2.77
C ASP A 82 -8.87 22.82 3.24
N PRO A 83 -10.15 22.56 2.97
CA PRO A 83 -10.76 21.28 3.28
C PRO A 83 -10.12 20.08 2.56
N ALA A 84 -9.41 20.32 1.46
CA ALA A 84 -8.64 19.31 0.74
C ALA A 84 -7.28 19.08 1.43
N ALA A 85 -6.76 17.87 1.33
CA ALA A 85 -5.46 17.53 1.90
C ALA A 85 -4.32 18.15 1.08
N ASP A 86 -3.40 18.82 1.78
CA ASP A 86 -2.17 19.42 1.26
C ASP A 86 -0.95 18.78 1.93
N PHE A 87 -0.05 18.17 1.16
CA PHE A 87 1.06 17.38 1.67
C PHE A 87 2.27 17.33 0.73
N SER A 88 3.36 16.69 1.16
CA SER A 88 4.61 16.52 0.39
C SER A 88 5.15 17.83 -0.20
N PRO A 89 5.41 18.88 0.61
CA PRO A 89 5.90 20.16 0.11
C PRO A 89 7.36 20.08 -0.34
N ALA A 90 7.72 20.87 -1.36
CA ALA A 90 9.10 21.08 -1.78
C ALA A 90 9.35 22.57 -2.03
N TRP A 91 10.26 23.16 -1.27
CA TRP A 91 10.65 24.56 -1.37
C TRP A 91 11.52 24.79 -2.61
N SER A 92 11.19 25.79 -3.40
CA SER A 92 11.99 26.14 -4.58
C SER A 92 13.36 26.73 -4.18
N PRO A 93 14.45 26.36 -4.84
CA PRO A 93 15.76 26.99 -4.63
C PRO A 93 15.78 28.48 -4.99
N ALA A 94 14.80 28.98 -5.77
CA ALA A 94 14.59 30.40 -6.01
C ALA A 94 13.98 31.15 -4.80
N GLY A 95 13.47 30.47 -3.81
CA GLY A 95 13.14 30.98 -2.49
C GLY A 95 11.70 31.44 -2.28
N ARG A 96 10.96 31.76 -3.34
CA ARG A 96 9.62 32.37 -3.21
C ARG A 96 8.47 31.51 -3.69
N GLU A 97 8.73 30.28 -4.00
CA GLU A 97 7.72 29.31 -4.43
C GLU A 97 7.85 28.01 -3.64
N ILE A 98 6.73 27.38 -3.33
CA ILE A 98 6.65 26.05 -2.77
C ILE A 98 5.72 25.25 -3.66
N VAL A 99 6.16 24.09 -4.15
CA VAL A 99 5.26 23.11 -4.76
C VAL A 99 4.85 22.08 -3.73
N PHE A 100 3.67 21.53 -3.89
CA PHE A 100 3.11 20.56 -2.96
C PHE A 100 2.04 19.72 -3.66
N ILE A 101 1.62 18.65 -3.04
CA ILE A 101 0.49 17.85 -3.49
C ILE A 101 -0.78 18.37 -2.83
N SER A 102 -1.84 18.51 -3.62
CA SER A 102 -3.18 18.87 -3.13
C SER A 102 -4.27 18.05 -3.79
N THR A 103 -5.29 17.72 -3.00
CA THR A 103 -6.50 17.02 -3.49
C THR A 103 -7.64 17.95 -3.88
N ARG A 104 -7.42 19.27 -3.98
CA ARG A 104 -8.43 20.30 -4.34
C ARG A 104 -9.09 20.05 -5.68
N SER A 105 -8.40 19.44 -6.62
CA SER A 105 -8.91 19.06 -7.95
C SER A 105 -9.70 17.75 -7.98
N GLY A 106 -9.81 17.05 -6.84
CA GLY A 106 -10.50 15.78 -6.70
C GLY A 106 -9.57 14.56 -6.66
N ASN A 107 -8.32 14.72 -7.03
CA ASN A 107 -7.23 13.75 -6.93
C ASN A 107 -5.92 14.46 -6.58
N PRO A 108 -4.89 13.73 -6.11
CA PRO A 108 -3.58 14.30 -5.82
C PRO A 108 -2.92 14.88 -7.07
N ASP A 109 -2.85 16.21 -7.17
CA ASP A 109 -2.15 16.99 -8.21
C ASP A 109 -1.03 17.83 -7.60
N ILE A 110 -0.07 18.24 -8.43
CA ILE A 110 0.97 19.21 -8.02
C ILE A 110 0.39 20.63 -8.09
N TRP A 111 0.42 21.31 -6.97
CA TRP A 111 0.07 22.70 -6.82
C TRP A 111 1.31 23.53 -6.48
N LYS A 112 1.25 24.80 -6.80
CA LYS A 112 2.28 25.79 -6.49
C LYS A 112 1.71 26.88 -5.61
N ALA A 113 2.41 27.23 -4.54
CA ALA A 113 2.20 28.41 -3.74
C ALA A 113 3.25 29.47 -4.09
N ASP A 114 2.80 30.67 -4.48
CA ASP A 114 3.65 31.86 -4.63
C ASP A 114 3.61 32.67 -3.34
N LEU A 115 4.73 32.73 -2.62
CA LEU A 115 4.85 33.43 -1.34
C LEU A 115 4.85 34.96 -1.48
N ASN A 116 4.95 35.50 -2.70
CA ASN A 116 4.83 36.94 -2.97
C ASN A 116 3.39 37.39 -3.23
N SER A 117 2.48 36.46 -3.51
CA SER A 117 1.09 36.74 -3.83
C SER A 117 0.18 36.48 -2.63
N SER A 118 -0.77 37.41 -2.35
CA SER A 118 -1.82 37.22 -1.35
C SER A 118 -3.11 36.66 -1.99
N ASP A 119 -3.48 37.13 -3.18
CA ASP A 119 -4.82 36.94 -3.74
C ASP A 119 -4.93 35.72 -4.67
N GLN A 120 -3.84 35.38 -5.37
CA GLN A 120 -3.75 34.21 -6.25
C GLN A 120 -2.52 33.38 -5.87
N ARG A 121 -2.44 33.02 -4.58
CA ARG A 121 -1.28 32.30 -4.05
C ARG A 121 -1.12 30.91 -4.64
N PHE A 122 -2.22 30.20 -4.91
CA PHE A 122 -2.22 28.80 -5.27
C PHE A 122 -2.60 28.57 -6.72
N THR A 123 -1.82 27.74 -7.42
CA THR A 123 -2.05 27.37 -8.82
C THR A 123 -1.88 25.87 -8.99
N ASN A 124 -2.86 25.19 -9.60
CA ASN A 124 -2.70 23.79 -10.01
C ASN A 124 -1.77 23.73 -11.23
N LEU A 125 -0.67 22.98 -11.13
CA LEU A 125 0.29 22.81 -12.22
C LEU A 125 -0.08 21.64 -13.14
N THR A 126 -0.41 20.48 -12.59
CA THR A 126 -0.56 19.24 -13.38
C THR A 126 -1.99 19.02 -13.89
N ASN A 127 -2.99 19.10 -13.01
CA ASN A 127 -4.41 18.91 -13.34
C ASN A 127 -4.67 17.63 -14.16
N THR A 128 -4.25 16.48 -13.61
CA THR A 128 -4.28 15.16 -14.28
C THR A 128 -5.31 14.24 -13.62
N PRO A 129 -6.58 14.24 -14.05
CA PRO A 129 -7.67 13.55 -13.34
C PRO A 129 -7.56 12.02 -13.32
N ASP A 130 -6.71 11.44 -14.14
CA ASP A 130 -6.51 9.98 -14.27
C ASP A 130 -5.15 9.50 -13.71
N ALA A 131 -4.43 10.35 -13.00
CA ALA A 131 -3.17 10.03 -12.35
C ALA A 131 -3.14 10.60 -10.93
N GLN A 132 -2.25 10.10 -10.09
CA GLN A 132 -1.95 10.63 -8.76
C GLN A 132 -0.50 11.04 -8.73
N GLU A 133 -0.24 12.32 -8.51
CA GLU A 133 1.10 12.85 -8.33
C GLU A 133 1.54 12.73 -6.88
N SER A 134 2.86 12.56 -6.68
CA SER A 134 3.49 12.49 -5.37
C SER A 134 4.95 12.93 -5.41
N HIS A 135 5.49 13.30 -4.26
CA HIS A 135 6.91 13.56 -4.02
C HIS A 135 7.57 14.50 -5.04
N PRO A 136 7.05 15.72 -5.23
CA PRO A 136 7.70 16.71 -6.09
C PRO A 136 9.04 17.14 -5.51
N VAL A 137 10.05 17.36 -6.36
CA VAL A 137 11.37 17.83 -5.96
C VAL A 137 12.00 18.71 -7.03
N TRP A 138 12.53 19.87 -6.63
CA TRP A 138 13.24 20.79 -7.49
C TRP A 138 14.67 20.34 -7.76
N SER A 139 15.17 20.55 -8.99
CA SER A 139 16.61 20.48 -9.24
C SER A 139 17.35 21.58 -8.45
N PRO A 140 18.61 21.37 -8.08
CA PRO A 140 19.37 22.36 -7.29
C PRO A 140 19.48 23.75 -7.93
N ASP A 141 19.42 23.83 -9.25
CA ASP A 141 19.44 25.08 -10.02
C ASP A 141 18.03 25.69 -10.26
N GLY A 142 16.96 24.99 -9.80
CA GLY A 142 15.58 25.40 -9.98
C GLY A 142 15.05 25.30 -11.42
N ARG A 143 15.85 24.77 -12.35
CA ARG A 143 15.46 24.63 -13.77
C ARG A 143 14.44 23.52 -14.00
N TRP A 144 14.47 22.47 -13.21
CA TRP A 144 13.65 21.29 -13.37
C TRP A 144 12.82 21.01 -12.13
N LEU A 145 11.61 20.53 -12.34
CA LEU A 145 10.78 19.87 -11.33
C LEU A 145 10.62 18.41 -11.73
N ALA A 146 10.92 17.50 -10.78
CA ALA A 146 10.66 16.09 -10.92
C ALA A 146 9.61 15.64 -9.89
N TRP A 147 8.79 14.65 -10.24
CA TRP A 147 7.79 14.07 -9.34
C TRP A 147 7.48 12.63 -9.72
N SER A 148 6.82 11.91 -8.85
CA SER A 148 6.24 10.61 -9.15
C SER A 148 4.80 10.78 -9.60
N SER A 149 4.39 10.06 -10.63
CA SER A 149 3.00 10.00 -11.10
C SER A 149 2.57 8.54 -11.19
N ASP A 150 1.44 8.21 -10.59
CA ASP A 150 0.83 6.89 -10.63
C ASP A 150 -0.40 6.93 -11.53
N LYS A 151 -0.29 6.33 -12.69
CA LYS A 151 -1.40 6.14 -13.59
C LYS A 151 -1.74 4.65 -13.70
N ASN A 152 -2.94 4.30 -13.25
CA ASN A 152 -3.42 2.90 -13.23
C ASN A 152 -2.52 1.94 -12.42
N GLY A 153 -1.88 2.42 -11.35
CA GLY A 153 -0.99 1.63 -10.50
C GLY A 153 0.45 1.53 -11.02
N VAL A 154 0.76 2.14 -12.18
CA VAL A 154 2.13 2.19 -12.74
C VAL A 154 2.79 3.50 -12.34
N ARG A 155 3.76 3.42 -11.42
CA ARG A 155 4.47 4.58 -10.89
C ARG A 155 5.71 4.91 -11.70
N GLN A 156 5.80 6.17 -12.18
CA GLN A 156 6.88 6.67 -13.00
C GLN A 156 7.38 8.03 -12.51
N ILE A 157 8.67 8.31 -12.68
CA ILE A 157 9.24 9.63 -12.48
C ILE A 157 8.99 10.47 -13.72
N TRP A 158 8.41 11.65 -13.51
CA TRP A 158 8.18 12.67 -14.53
C TRP A 158 9.11 13.85 -14.32
N LEU A 159 9.43 14.54 -15.42
CA LEU A 159 10.33 15.69 -15.45
C LEU A 159 9.73 16.80 -16.29
N TRP A 160 9.74 18.02 -15.75
CA TRP A 160 9.28 19.22 -16.39
C TRP A 160 10.31 20.34 -16.30
N GLU A 161 10.57 21.04 -17.42
CA GLU A 161 11.40 22.25 -17.46
C GLU A 161 10.57 23.44 -17.03
N VAL A 162 10.94 24.06 -15.93
CA VAL A 162 10.20 25.15 -15.28
C VAL A 162 10.10 26.37 -16.22
N GLY A 163 8.90 26.95 -16.30
CA GLY A 163 8.64 28.07 -17.19
C GLY A 163 8.21 27.70 -18.61
N THR A 164 8.20 26.40 -18.95
CA THR A 164 7.60 25.89 -20.20
C THR A 164 6.14 25.47 -19.99
N ASP A 165 5.43 25.09 -21.05
CA ASP A 165 4.10 24.49 -20.90
C ASP A 165 4.23 23.16 -20.14
N ILE A 166 3.43 22.94 -19.08
CA ILE A 166 3.45 21.71 -18.29
C ILE A 166 3.19 20.45 -19.14
N LYS A 167 2.48 20.60 -20.25
CA LYS A 167 2.25 19.52 -21.22
C LYS A 167 3.53 18.99 -21.88
N THR A 168 4.65 19.70 -21.75
CA THR A 168 5.97 19.23 -22.18
C THR A 168 6.65 18.32 -21.19
N ALA A 169 6.04 18.13 -20.00
CA ALA A 169 6.53 17.15 -19.02
C ALA A 169 6.58 15.76 -19.64
N ARG A 170 7.61 15.01 -19.29
CA ARG A 170 7.89 13.68 -19.85
C ARG A 170 8.30 12.68 -18.78
N PRO A 171 7.92 11.39 -18.93
CA PRO A 171 8.43 10.35 -18.05
C PRO A 171 9.91 10.09 -18.32
N ILE A 172 10.67 9.80 -17.25
CA ILE A 172 12.07 9.40 -17.32
C ILE A 172 12.24 7.88 -17.17
N GLY A 173 11.49 7.28 -16.25
CA GLY A 173 11.54 5.86 -15.96
C GLY A 173 10.65 5.48 -14.79
N ARG A 174 10.65 4.20 -14.42
CA ARG A 174 9.91 3.70 -13.25
C ARG A 174 10.53 4.24 -11.97
N GLY A 175 9.71 4.52 -10.99
CA GLY A 175 10.15 4.84 -9.66
C GLY A 175 9.26 5.81 -8.89
N ASP A 176 9.68 6.04 -7.67
CA ASP A 176 9.10 6.94 -6.69
C ASP A 176 10.21 7.63 -5.92
N TRP A 177 9.88 8.65 -5.11
CA TRP A 177 10.83 9.38 -4.29
C TRP A 177 12.03 9.90 -5.09
N PRO A 178 11.84 10.74 -6.12
CA PRO A 178 12.95 11.28 -6.89
C PRO A 178 13.87 12.12 -6.00
N ALA A 179 15.19 11.97 -6.18
CA ALA A 179 16.19 12.80 -5.50
C ALA A 179 17.27 13.23 -6.49
N TRP A 180 17.55 14.52 -6.53
CA TRP A 180 18.52 15.09 -7.44
C TRP A 180 19.96 14.90 -6.95
N SER A 181 20.87 14.60 -7.88
CA SER A 181 22.29 14.78 -7.59
C SER A 181 22.60 16.25 -7.34
N PRO A 182 23.62 16.55 -6.53
CA PRO A 182 24.02 17.95 -6.25
C PRO A 182 24.36 18.76 -7.50
N GLN A 183 24.72 18.10 -8.61
CA GLN A 183 24.99 18.73 -9.92
C GLN A 183 23.75 18.90 -10.78
N GLY A 184 22.60 18.38 -10.38
CA GLY A 184 21.34 18.51 -11.09
C GLY A 184 21.25 17.74 -12.42
N ASN A 185 22.12 16.76 -12.66
CA ASN A 185 22.17 16.00 -13.92
C ASN A 185 21.75 14.52 -13.80
N ILE A 186 21.56 14.03 -12.57
CA ILE A 186 21.15 12.67 -12.26
C ILE A 186 19.97 12.73 -11.31
N LEU A 187 18.99 11.81 -11.50
CA LEU A 187 17.91 11.55 -10.57
C LEU A 187 18.07 10.12 -10.02
N LEU A 188 18.16 10.00 -8.69
CA LEU A 188 17.88 8.78 -7.97
C LEU A 188 16.37 8.57 -7.90
N ALA A 189 15.95 7.33 -7.90
CA ALA A 189 14.57 6.94 -7.65
C ALA A 189 14.51 5.60 -6.92
N GLY A 190 13.55 5.48 -6.04
CA GLY A 190 13.18 4.20 -5.44
C GLY A 190 12.18 3.46 -6.31
N ILE A 191 12.35 2.16 -6.46
CA ILE A 191 11.35 1.30 -7.05
C ILE A 191 10.80 0.42 -5.94
N GLN A 192 9.53 0.56 -5.63
CA GLN A 192 8.82 -0.29 -4.69
C GLN A 192 8.19 -1.44 -5.45
N ASP A 193 8.91 -2.55 -5.55
CA ASP A 193 8.35 -3.80 -6.04
C ASP A 193 7.46 -4.44 -4.96
N PRO A 194 6.54 -5.32 -5.32
CA PRO A 194 5.58 -5.86 -4.35
C PRO A 194 6.19 -6.45 -3.08
N ASN A 195 7.39 -7.01 -3.18
CA ASN A 195 8.05 -7.73 -2.08
C ASN A 195 9.51 -7.30 -1.86
N GLN A 196 9.97 -6.24 -2.51
CA GLN A 196 11.32 -5.69 -2.31
C GLN A 196 11.38 -4.22 -2.72
N ASN A 197 12.32 -3.49 -2.13
CA ASN A 197 12.63 -2.13 -2.53
C ASN A 197 13.95 -2.09 -3.28
N LEU A 198 14.01 -1.30 -4.35
CA LEU A 198 15.18 -1.16 -5.19
C LEU A 198 15.54 0.33 -5.32
N LEU A 199 16.81 0.61 -5.49
CA LEU A 199 17.32 1.94 -5.85
C LEU A 199 17.79 1.91 -7.29
N THR A 200 17.44 2.93 -8.06
CA THR A 200 17.90 3.15 -9.43
C THR A 200 18.29 4.60 -9.65
N ALA A 201 18.99 4.89 -10.76
CA ALA A 201 19.35 6.25 -11.14
C ALA A 201 19.26 6.47 -12.64
N TYR A 202 18.81 7.66 -13.01
CA TYR A 202 18.60 8.10 -14.38
C TYR A 202 19.43 9.32 -14.72
N GLN A 203 20.05 9.30 -15.90
CA GLN A 203 20.62 10.51 -16.52
C GLN A 203 19.48 11.32 -17.14
N ILE A 204 19.34 12.61 -16.82
CA ILE A 204 18.19 13.40 -17.26
C ILE A 204 18.20 13.76 -18.75
N ASN A 205 19.38 13.91 -19.36
CA ASN A 205 19.53 14.39 -20.73
C ASN A 205 19.12 13.36 -21.78
N ASP A 206 19.48 12.09 -21.58
CA ASP A 206 19.26 10.98 -22.52
C ASP A 206 18.38 9.85 -21.92
N GLN A 207 17.85 10.05 -20.72
CA GLN A 207 17.00 9.08 -20.00
C GLN A 207 17.68 7.71 -19.76
N ARG A 208 19.00 7.67 -19.83
CA ARG A 208 19.73 6.42 -19.64
C ARG A 208 19.73 6.02 -18.16
N VAL A 209 19.46 4.74 -17.90
CA VAL A 209 19.69 4.14 -16.58
C VAL A 209 21.19 4.05 -16.36
N ILE A 210 21.69 4.75 -15.36
CA ILE A 210 23.12 4.76 -14.98
C ILE A 210 23.39 3.88 -13.76
N LEU A 211 22.39 3.64 -12.93
CA LEU A 211 22.41 2.65 -11.87
C LEU A 211 21.28 1.65 -12.15
N PRO A 212 21.58 0.42 -12.60
CA PRO A 212 20.58 -0.64 -12.66
C PRO A 212 19.92 -0.84 -11.28
N PRO A 213 18.65 -1.26 -11.21
CA PRO A 213 17.98 -1.46 -9.94
C PRO A 213 18.76 -2.38 -9.00
N VAL A 214 19.10 -1.88 -7.81
CA VAL A 214 19.81 -2.61 -6.75
C VAL A 214 18.91 -2.75 -5.53
N PRO A 215 18.83 -3.93 -4.89
CA PRO A 215 18.02 -4.13 -3.70
C PRO A 215 18.46 -3.22 -2.55
N LEU A 216 17.46 -2.67 -1.85
CA LEU A 216 17.64 -1.95 -0.60
C LEU A 216 17.08 -2.79 0.56
N PRO A 217 17.77 -2.85 1.70
CA PRO A 217 17.21 -3.44 2.90
C PRO A 217 16.13 -2.53 3.49
N GLY A 218 14.98 -3.11 3.82
CA GLY A 218 13.87 -2.40 4.48
C GLY A 218 13.02 -1.53 3.56
N GLN A 219 12.17 -0.72 4.18
CA GLN A 219 11.24 0.18 3.49
C GLN A 219 11.87 1.54 3.23
N MET A 220 11.41 2.19 2.16
CA MET A 220 11.85 3.51 1.77
C MET A 220 10.71 4.52 2.00
N TYR A 221 11.01 5.57 2.77
CA TYR A 221 10.08 6.65 3.08
C TYR A 221 10.58 8.01 2.60
N GLY A 222 11.61 8.04 1.79
CA GLY A 222 12.20 9.24 1.20
C GLY A 222 13.62 9.00 0.74
N LEU A 223 14.04 9.82 -0.21
CA LEU A 223 15.42 9.91 -0.68
C LEU A 223 15.84 11.36 -0.66
N ASP A 224 17.09 11.60 -0.31
CA ASP A 224 17.75 12.89 -0.49
C ASP A 224 19.22 12.68 -0.85
N TRP A 225 19.76 13.56 -1.68
CA TRP A 225 21.15 13.47 -2.13
C TRP A 225 21.80 14.84 -2.11
N GLN A 226 22.66 15.06 -1.12
CA GLN A 226 23.41 16.30 -0.97
C GLN A 226 24.91 16.05 -0.90
N ARG A 227 25.68 17.06 -1.27
CA ARG A 227 27.12 17.08 -1.04
C ARG A 227 27.37 17.46 0.41
N LEU A 228 28.03 16.59 1.14
CA LEU A 228 28.46 16.86 2.51
C LEU A 228 29.89 17.45 2.47
N ASP A 229 30.02 18.74 2.76
CA ASP A 229 31.34 19.40 2.87
C ASP A 229 31.87 19.18 4.30
N ALA A 230 32.23 17.94 4.60
CA ALA A 230 32.73 17.56 5.93
C ALA A 230 34.14 18.08 6.26
N ASN A 231 34.80 18.86 5.38
CA ASN A 231 36.13 19.44 5.59
C ASN A 231 37.13 18.47 6.27
N GLY A 232 37.07 17.17 5.93
CA GLY A 232 37.92 16.13 6.52
C GLY A 232 37.48 15.68 7.93
N GLN A 233 36.37 16.15 8.46
CA GLN A 233 35.78 15.65 9.71
C GLN A 233 35.01 14.36 9.47
N ASN A 234 35.10 13.42 10.40
CA ASN A 234 34.27 12.20 10.36
C ASN A 234 32.81 12.57 10.60
N LEU A 235 31.95 12.20 9.68
CA LEU A 235 30.52 12.33 9.87
C LEU A 235 30.07 11.40 11.01
N LEU A 236 29.39 11.94 12.00
CA LEU A 236 28.83 11.17 13.12
C LEU A 236 27.48 10.58 12.72
N LEU A 237 27.47 9.69 11.72
CA LEU A 237 26.28 8.92 11.39
C LEU A 237 26.08 7.79 12.41
N PRO A 238 24.85 7.54 12.86
CA PRO A 238 24.59 6.43 13.77
C PRO A 238 25.05 5.09 13.17
N GLU A 239 25.80 4.30 13.94
CA GLU A 239 26.29 2.98 13.51
C GLU A 239 25.15 2.00 13.14
N SER A 240 23.93 2.25 13.63
CA SER A 240 22.75 1.45 13.36
C SER A 240 22.29 1.44 11.90
N LEU A 241 22.76 2.36 11.05
CA LEU A 241 22.36 2.46 9.64
C LEU A 241 22.88 1.30 8.76
N ASN A 242 23.87 0.54 9.22
CA ASN A 242 24.52 -0.51 8.43
C ASN A 242 24.19 -1.94 8.87
N GLN A 243 23.30 -2.15 9.84
CA GLN A 243 22.94 -3.51 10.26
C GLN A 243 21.71 -3.98 9.51
N PRO A 244 21.79 -5.16 8.84
CA PRO A 244 20.57 -5.79 8.33
C PRO A 244 19.67 -6.09 9.53
N HIS A 245 18.40 -5.68 9.43
CA HIS A 245 17.42 -6.05 10.44
C HIS A 245 17.12 -7.55 10.28
N PRO A 246 17.56 -8.42 11.21
CA PRO A 246 17.19 -9.82 11.17
C PRO A 246 15.66 -9.93 11.34
N LEU A 247 15.09 -11.03 10.86
CA LEU A 247 13.69 -11.34 11.17
C LEU A 247 13.50 -11.29 12.70
N PRO A 248 12.38 -10.74 13.19
CA PRO A 248 12.13 -10.59 14.64
C PRO A 248 11.90 -11.91 15.36
N TYR A 249 12.02 -13.04 14.69
CA TYR A 249 11.84 -14.39 15.19
C TYR A 249 12.84 -15.36 14.54
N GLN A 250 13.01 -16.53 15.15
CA GLN A 250 13.77 -17.65 14.59
C GLN A 250 12.84 -18.84 14.35
N PRO A 251 12.76 -19.39 13.12
CA PRO A 251 11.95 -20.57 12.84
C PRO A 251 12.47 -21.78 13.65
N ILE A 252 11.59 -22.50 14.31
CA ILE A 252 11.87 -23.74 15.02
C ILE A 252 11.27 -24.88 14.21
N LEU A 253 12.10 -25.60 13.46
CA LEU A 253 11.63 -26.64 12.55
C LEU A 253 11.64 -28.03 13.20
N THR A 254 10.52 -28.68 13.17
CA THR A 254 10.38 -30.09 13.54
C THR A 254 10.45 -30.98 12.31
N LEU A 255 11.58 -31.61 12.08
CA LEU A 255 11.76 -32.52 10.97
C LEU A 255 11.10 -33.86 11.26
N PHE A 256 10.16 -34.27 10.45
CA PHE A 256 9.57 -35.60 10.50
C PHE A 256 10.41 -36.57 9.68
N PRO A 257 10.94 -37.67 10.25
CA PRO A 257 11.76 -38.65 9.53
C PRO A 257 10.89 -39.55 8.64
N VAL A 258 10.28 -39.02 7.60
CA VAL A 258 9.58 -39.81 6.59
C VAL A 258 10.42 -39.79 5.30
N ALA A 259 10.75 -41.02 4.86
CA ALA A 259 11.56 -41.28 3.69
C ALA A 259 11.09 -40.49 2.43
N PRO A 260 12.01 -40.01 1.60
CA PRO A 260 13.44 -40.19 1.74
C PRO A 260 14.21 -39.06 2.44
N LEU A 261 13.68 -37.90 2.70
CA LEU A 261 14.42 -36.80 3.36
C LEU A 261 13.42 -35.84 4.00
N GLY A 262 13.37 -35.77 5.30
CA GLY A 262 12.72 -34.81 6.17
C GLY A 262 11.57 -33.99 5.57
N ARG A 263 10.32 -34.41 5.79
CA ARG A 263 9.16 -33.60 5.48
C ARG A 263 8.80 -32.73 6.65
N TYR A 264 8.39 -31.54 6.33
CA TYR A 264 7.76 -30.67 7.30
C TYR A 264 6.30 -31.10 7.52
N GLY A 265 5.75 -30.74 8.66
CA GLY A 265 4.34 -30.90 8.97
C GLY A 265 3.60 -29.59 8.95
N VAL A 266 2.30 -29.67 9.22
CA VAL A 266 1.49 -28.50 9.58
C VAL A 266 1.28 -28.51 11.09
N VAL A 267 1.34 -27.33 11.70
CA VAL A 267 1.14 -27.13 13.14
C VAL A 267 -0.15 -26.36 13.38
N PRO A 268 -0.87 -26.64 14.48
CA PRO A 268 -2.08 -25.90 14.80
C PRO A 268 -1.75 -24.47 15.19
N LEU A 269 -2.63 -23.55 14.83
CA LEU A 269 -2.60 -22.16 15.27
C LEU A 269 -3.49 -22.02 16.50
N ASP A 270 -2.86 -21.80 17.66
CA ASP A 270 -3.60 -21.56 18.89
C ASP A 270 -4.37 -20.23 18.82
N ASP A 271 -5.60 -20.25 19.36
CA ASP A 271 -6.47 -19.07 19.45
C ASP A 271 -6.78 -18.38 18.11
N VAL A 272 -6.71 -19.11 16.98
CA VAL A 272 -7.09 -18.60 15.65
C VAL A 272 -8.39 -19.27 15.20
N ASN A 273 -9.34 -18.44 14.81
CA ASN A 273 -10.59 -18.90 14.24
C ASN A 273 -10.48 -19.00 12.70
N ALA A 274 -10.40 -20.21 12.18
CA ALA A 274 -10.33 -20.53 10.75
C ALA A 274 -10.95 -21.90 10.48
N PRO A 275 -11.40 -22.21 9.24
CA PRO A 275 -11.88 -23.55 8.89
C PRO A 275 -10.84 -24.63 9.12
N TYR A 276 -9.58 -24.35 8.79
CA TYR A 276 -8.42 -25.21 9.02
C TYR A 276 -7.32 -24.36 9.65
N PRO A 277 -7.28 -24.22 11.00
CA PRO A 277 -6.35 -23.34 11.69
C PRO A 277 -4.98 -24.00 11.84
N PHE A 278 -4.30 -24.26 10.74
CA PHE A 278 -2.98 -24.86 10.66
C PHE A 278 -2.08 -24.06 9.73
N LEU A 279 -0.79 -24.06 10.00
CA LEU A 279 0.22 -23.55 9.08
C LEU A 279 1.38 -24.56 8.97
N HIS A 280 2.16 -24.42 7.90
CA HIS A 280 3.42 -25.10 7.75
C HIS A 280 4.37 -24.70 8.90
N ASP A 281 5.06 -25.69 9.49
CA ASP A 281 6.00 -25.55 10.60
C ASP A 281 7.10 -24.49 10.39
N ALA A 282 7.39 -24.10 9.15
CA ALA A 282 8.34 -23.02 8.85
C ALA A 282 7.69 -21.63 8.77
N ALA A 283 6.37 -21.50 8.91
CA ALA A 283 5.65 -20.25 8.74
C ALA A 283 4.91 -19.79 10.01
N ASP A 284 4.76 -20.66 11.00
CA ASP A 284 3.95 -20.42 12.20
C ASP A 284 4.55 -19.36 13.13
N GLU A 285 5.88 -19.36 13.40
CA GLU A 285 6.49 -18.29 14.20
C GLU A 285 6.43 -16.94 13.49
N GLY A 286 6.57 -16.96 12.15
CA GLY A 286 6.39 -15.76 11.33
C GLY A 286 4.97 -15.22 11.41
N PHE A 287 3.98 -16.09 11.48
CA PHE A 287 2.59 -15.73 11.69
C PHE A 287 2.35 -15.14 13.08
N VAL A 288 2.83 -15.81 14.12
CA VAL A 288 2.69 -15.35 15.52
C VAL A 288 3.35 -13.98 15.69
N SER A 289 4.56 -13.80 15.15
CA SER A 289 5.26 -12.53 15.18
C SER A 289 4.50 -11.42 14.46
N LEU A 290 3.98 -11.70 13.25
CA LEU A 290 3.18 -10.75 12.48
C LEU A 290 1.87 -10.38 13.22
N ARG A 291 1.16 -11.38 13.76
CA ARG A 291 -0.08 -11.18 14.53
C ARG A 291 0.14 -10.27 15.73
N HIS A 292 1.20 -10.53 16.50
CA HIS A 292 1.60 -9.67 17.63
C HIS A 292 1.90 -8.24 17.20
N LEU A 293 2.70 -8.09 16.15
CA LEU A 293 3.08 -6.77 15.64
C LEU A 293 1.86 -5.97 15.13
N ILE A 294 0.94 -6.64 14.44
CA ILE A 294 -0.33 -6.01 14.00
C ILE A 294 -1.14 -5.58 15.22
N ALA A 295 -1.34 -6.46 16.20
CA ALA A 295 -2.13 -6.16 17.38
C ALA A 295 -1.52 -5.02 18.21
N GLU A 296 -0.21 -5.00 18.38
CA GLU A 296 0.52 -3.92 19.07
C GLU A 296 0.42 -2.59 18.32
N THR A 297 0.65 -2.63 17.01
CA THR A 297 0.73 -1.42 16.19
C THR A 297 -0.63 -0.85 15.85
N SER A 298 -1.64 -1.68 15.56
CA SER A 298 -3.00 -1.24 15.20
C SER A 298 -3.93 -1.12 16.40
N GLY A 299 -3.61 -1.78 17.52
CA GLY A 299 -4.46 -1.86 18.69
C GLY A 299 -5.61 -2.86 18.56
N TRP A 300 -5.61 -3.73 17.53
CA TRP A 300 -6.59 -4.80 17.34
C TRP A 300 -6.00 -6.02 16.62
N ASP A 301 -6.49 -7.21 16.98
CA ASP A 301 -5.98 -8.49 16.49
C ASP A 301 -6.73 -8.91 15.21
N LEU A 302 -6.27 -8.38 14.07
CA LEU A 302 -6.86 -8.71 12.75
C LEU A 302 -6.77 -10.19 12.44
N LEU A 303 -5.63 -10.83 12.79
CA LEU A 303 -5.34 -12.22 12.41
C LEU A 303 -5.94 -13.26 13.36
N LEU A 304 -6.72 -12.83 14.35
CA LEU A 304 -7.54 -13.73 15.18
C LEU A 304 -8.56 -14.50 14.33
N ASN A 305 -9.10 -13.86 13.28
CA ASN A 305 -10.11 -14.45 12.40
C ASN A 305 -9.59 -14.50 10.97
N LEU A 306 -9.33 -15.69 10.46
CA LEU A 306 -8.89 -15.93 9.10
C LEU A 306 -10.02 -16.56 8.28
N GLU A 307 -10.13 -16.20 7.00
CA GLU A 307 -10.94 -16.96 6.06
C GLU A 307 -10.34 -18.35 5.81
N ASN A 308 -9.01 -18.41 5.70
CA ASN A 308 -8.24 -19.63 5.54
C ASN A 308 -6.80 -19.45 6.01
N ALA A 309 -6.21 -20.54 6.51
CA ALA A 309 -4.78 -20.65 6.79
C ALA A 309 -4.17 -21.87 6.08
N TYR A 310 -4.92 -22.95 5.94
CA TYR A 310 -4.51 -24.16 5.25
C TYR A 310 -5.70 -24.79 4.52
N LEU A 311 -5.45 -25.34 3.34
CA LEU A 311 -6.40 -26.16 2.63
C LEU A 311 -5.83 -27.57 2.44
N PRO A 312 -6.45 -28.63 2.97
CA PRO A 312 -6.01 -29.99 2.70
C PRO A 312 -6.31 -30.37 1.24
N LEU A 313 -5.55 -31.30 0.67
CA LEU A 313 -5.76 -31.77 -0.72
C LEU A 313 -7.14 -32.41 -0.97
N THR A 314 -7.89 -32.70 0.08
CA THR A 314 -9.28 -33.20 -0.01
C THR A 314 -10.28 -32.10 -0.38
N GLU A 315 -9.92 -30.84 -0.15
CA GLU A 315 -10.73 -29.71 -0.59
C GLU A 315 -10.58 -29.48 -2.11
N PRO A 316 -11.66 -29.11 -2.80
CA PRO A 316 -11.57 -28.87 -4.23
C PRO A 316 -10.72 -27.60 -4.49
N PRO A 317 -9.92 -27.59 -5.58
CA PRO A 317 -9.12 -26.43 -5.92
C PRO A 317 -10.03 -25.21 -6.20
N THR A 318 -9.59 -24.04 -5.75
CA THR A 318 -10.26 -22.79 -6.07
C THR A 318 -10.30 -22.59 -7.58
N PRO A 319 -11.47 -22.41 -8.18
CA PRO A 319 -11.59 -22.21 -9.64
C PRO A 319 -10.65 -21.09 -10.13
N SER A 320 -9.93 -21.35 -11.21
CA SER A 320 -9.00 -20.40 -11.85
C SER A 320 -7.70 -20.10 -11.07
N ILE A 321 -7.40 -20.82 -10.00
CA ILE A 321 -6.11 -20.73 -9.30
C ILE A 321 -5.33 -22.01 -9.59
N SER A 322 -4.24 -21.90 -10.36
CA SER A 322 -3.36 -23.03 -10.66
C SER A 322 -2.35 -23.32 -9.53
N GLU A 323 -1.95 -22.28 -8.80
CA GLU A 323 -0.97 -22.34 -7.72
C GLU A 323 -1.54 -21.65 -6.49
N ASP A 324 -2.35 -22.39 -5.73
CA ASP A 324 -2.92 -21.86 -4.50
C ASP A 324 -2.00 -22.18 -3.32
N TRP A 325 -1.39 -21.14 -2.76
CA TRP A 325 -0.45 -21.23 -1.65
C TRP A 325 -1.07 -21.74 -0.36
N LEU A 326 -2.39 -21.70 -0.20
CA LEU A 326 -3.07 -22.26 0.97
C LEU A 326 -2.86 -23.77 1.10
N TYR A 327 -2.71 -24.50 -0.02
CA TYR A 327 -2.41 -25.95 0.02
C TYR A 327 -1.00 -26.26 0.56
N THR A 328 -0.09 -25.31 0.49
CA THR A 328 1.26 -25.47 1.04
C THR A 328 1.33 -25.25 2.55
N GLY A 329 0.24 -24.77 3.17
CA GLY A 329 0.24 -24.32 4.55
C GLY A 329 1.11 -23.07 4.80
N ARG A 330 1.60 -22.44 3.74
CA ARG A 330 2.47 -21.25 3.81
C ARG A 330 1.76 -19.95 3.41
N ALA A 331 0.42 -19.94 3.44
CA ALA A 331 -0.37 -18.74 3.15
C ALA A 331 -1.51 -18.60 4.15
N ILE A 332 -1.92 -17.36 4.33
CA ILE A 332 -3.11 -17.00 5.10
C ILE A 332 -4.03 -16.13 4.24
N ALA A 333 -5.32 -16.22 4.50
CA ALA A 333 -6.33 -15.30 4.01
C ALA A 333 -7.06 -14.70 5.21
N PHE A 334 -6.86 -13.42 5.48
CA PHE A 334 -7.57 -12.73 6.57
C PHE A 334 -8.94 -12.24 6.11
N THR A 335 -9.83 -11.99 7.07
CA THR A 335 -11.20 -11.57 6.78
C THR A 335 -11.24 -10.22 6.02
N PRO A 336 -12.02 -10.10 4.92
CA PRO A 336 -12.20 -8.84 4.20
C PRO A 336 -13.20 -7.89 4.86
N LEU A 337 -13.88 -8.30 5.94
CA LEU A 337 -14.90 -7.49 6.61
C LEU A 337 -14.45 -6.09 7.01
N PRO A 338 -13.20 -5.86 7.47
CA PRO A 338 -12.71 -4.52 7.79
C PRO A 338 -12.71 -3.55 6.60
N LEU A 339 -12.52 -4.05 5.36
CA LEU A 339 -12.62 -3.22 4.15
C LEU A 339 -14.06 -2.71 3.96
N GLN A 340 -15.05 -3.57 4.18
CA GLN A 340 -16.47 -3.18 4.08
C GLN A 340 -16.89 -2.23 5.19
N ALA A 341 -16.28 -2.35 6.36
CA ALA A 341 -16.52 -1.49 7.53
C ALA A 341 -15.77 -0.15 7.47
N GLY A 342 -14.89 0.08 6.50
CA GLY A 342 -14.06 1.28 6.41
C GLY A 342 -12.91 1.33 7.42
N TRP A 343 -12.53 0.18 7.99
CA TRP A 343 -11.38 0.04 8.91
C TRP A 343 -10.13 -0.49 8.20
N MET A 344 -10.27 -0.81 6.95
CA MET A 344 -9.21 -1.20 6.04
C MET A 344 -9.41 -0.47 4.72
N VAL A 345 -8.33 -0.09 4.07
CA VAL A 345 -8.33 0.39 2.69
C VAL A 345 -7.20 -0.28 1.93
N ILE A 346 -7.31 -0.29 0.61
CA ILE A 346 -6.32 -0.89 -0.27
C ILE A 346 -5.90 0.09 -1.35
N ALA A 347 -4.63 0.06 -1.70
CA ALA A 347 -4.11 0.79 -2.85
C ALA A 347 -3.69 -0.21 -3.95
N ARG A 348 -3.97 0.15 -5.19
CA ARG A 348 -3.65 -0.66 -6.35
C ARG A 348 -2.23 -0.36 -6.82
N GLU A 349 -1.44 -1.40 -7.02
CA GLU A 349 -0.08 -1.33 -7.56
C GLU A 349 0.05 -2.29 -8.76
N GLU A 350 0.68 -1.84 -9.83
CA GLU A 350 0.92 -2.66 -11.03
C GLU A 350 2.41 -2.94 -11.19
N PHE A 351 2.76 -4.21 -11.28
CA PHE A 351 4.12 -4.67 -11.47
C PHE A 351 4.16 -5.80 -12.52
N ASP A 352 4.97 -5.63 -13.56
CA ASP A 352 5.12 -6.60 -14.67
C ASP A 352 3.79 -7.11 -15.24
N GLY A 353 2.81 -6.21 -15.37
CA GLY A 353 1.48 -6.54 -15.89
C GLY A 353 0.59 -7.31 -14.91
N GLN A 354 1.01 -7.44 -13.65
CA GLN A 354 0.25 -8.03 -12.56
C GLN A 354 -0.20 -6.96 -11.58
N THR A 355 -1.42 -7.10 -11.07
CA THR A 355 -1.96 -6.22 -10.03
C THR A 355 -1.62 -6.77 -8.65
N PHE A 356 -1.11 -5.92 -7.78
CA PHE A 356 -0.89 -6.17 -6.36
C PHE A 356 -1.65 -5.15 -5.53
N TRP A 357 -1.87 -5.47 -4.27
CA TRP A 357 -2.59 -4.61 -3.35
C TRP A 357 -1.73 -4.27 -2.13
N ARG A 358 -1.60 -2.98 -1.85
CA ARG A 358 -1.09 -2.50 -0.57
C ARG A 358 -2.27 -2.32 0.36
N VAL A 359 -2.16 -2.84 1.57
CA VAL A 359 -3.26 -2.87 2.55
C VAL A 359 -2.92 -1.98 3.72
N TYR A 360 -3.86 -1.11 4.08
CA TYR A 360 -3.75 -0.24 5.25
C TYR A 360 -4.88 -0.53 6.22
N LEU A 361 -4.54 -0.56 7.51
CA LEU A 361 -5.46 -0.72 8.62
C LEU A 361 -5.64 0.60 9.35
N LYS A 362 -6.86 0.96 9.68
CA LYS A 362 -7.12 2.11 10.53
C LYS A 362 -6.61 1.84 11.93
N ALA A 363 -5.77 2.71 12.48
CA ALA A 363 -5.29 2.59 13.85
C ALA A 363 -6.47 2.69 14.83
N ARG A 364 -6.43 1.93 15.92
CA ARG A 364 -7.48 1.99 16.97
C ARG A 364 -7.54 3.37 17.62
N TYR A 365 -6.35 3.93 17.92
CA TYR A 365 -6.23 5.26 18.49
C TYR A 365 -5.95 6.27 17.39
N GLN A 366 -6.82 7.25 17.29
CA GLN A 366 -6.77 8.29 16.26
C GLN A 366 -6.17 9.59 16.81
N ASP A 367 -5.19 9.46 17.71
CA ASP A 367 -4.55 10.54 18.45
C ASP A 367 -3.11 10.84 17.99
N GLY A 368 -2.65 10.18 16.92
CA GLY A 368 -1.29 10.33 16.39
C GLY A 368 -0.23 9.45 17.07
N SER A 369 -0.60 8.69 18.11
CA SER A 369 0.31 7.75 18.77
C SER A 369 0.60 6.50 17.93
N GLN A 370 -0.25 6.20 16.96
CA GLN A 370 -0.14 5.04 16.07
C GLN A 370 -0.46 5.41 14.61
N GLY A 371 0.23 4.77 13.67
CA GLY A 371 -0.03 4.96 12.25
C GLY A 371 0.43 6.31 11.70
N LEU A 372 0.05 6.55 10.44
CA LEU A 372 0.33 7.78 9.69
C LEU A 372 -0.93 8.18 8.92
N PRO A 373 -1.16 9.47 8.64
CA PRO A 373 -2.16 9.89 7.67
C PRO A 373 -1.84 9.29 6.30
N LEU A 374 -2.86 8.93 5.52
CA LEU A 374 -2.65 8.50 4.13
C LEU A 374 -2.36 9.70 3.24
N SER A 375 -1.44 9.51 2.31
CA SER A 375 -1.04 10.48 1.29
C SER A 375 -1.32 9.98 -0.14
N GLN A 376 -2.12 8.93 -0.29
CA GLN A 376 -2.55 8.38 -1.58
C GLN A 376 -4.03 7.97 -1.53
N SER A 377 -4.71 8.12 -2.66
CA SER A 377 -6.12 7.72 -2.80
C SER A 377 -6.23 6.19 -2.84
N PRO A 378 -7.04 5.57 -1.99
CA PRO A 378 -7.25 4.14 -2.03
C PRO A 378 -8.15 3.72 -3.20
N TRP A 379 -8.15 2.43 -3.49
CA TRP A 379 -8.97 1.81 -4.52
C TRP A 379 -10.24 1.22 -3.93
N ASP A 380 -11.40 1.68 -4.40
CA ASP A 380 -12.70 1.12 -4.02
C ASP A 380 -13.09 -0.03 -4.96
N LEU A 381 -12.87 -1.26 -4.50
CA LEU A 381 -13.29 -2.47 -5.22
C LEU A 381 -14.81 -2.57 -5.39
N ASN A 382 -15.60 -2.00 -4.45
CA ASN A 382 -17.06 -2.12 -4.48
C ASN A 382 -17.69 -1.17 -5.51
N ALA A 383 -16.96 -0.14 -5.95
CA ALA A 383 -17.44 0.77 -6.99
C ALA A 383 -17.80 0.04 -8.30
N ARG A 384 -17.23 -1.15 -8.56
CA ARG A 384 -17.63 -2.00 -9.70
C ARG A 384 -19.12 -2.37 -9.71
N TYR A 385 -19.78 -2.33 -8.56
CA TYR A 385 -21.20 -2.65 -8.40
C TYR A 385 -22.09 -1.40 -8.37
N SER A 386 -21.53 -0.20 -8.56
CA SER A 386 -22.25 1.07 -8.49
C SER A 386 -23.15 1.36 -9.69
N GLY A 387 -23.06 0.58 -10.77
CA GLY A 387 -23.72 0.85 -12.04
C GLY A 387 -22.95 1.77 -12.98
N ASP A 388 -21.77 2.25 -12.57
CA ASP A 388 -20.83 2.99 -13.41
C ASP A 388 -20.08 2.03 -14.36
N PRO A 389 -20.25 2.15 -15.69
CA PRO A 389 -19.58 1.26 -16.65
C PRO A 389 -18.06 1.32 -16.54
N GLN A 390 -17.48 2.50 -16.31
CA GLN A 390 -16.04 2.66 -16.20
C GLN A 390 -15.49 1.97 -14.94
N ALA A 391 -16.17 2.12 -13.80
CA ALA A 391 -15.80 1.43 -12.58
C ALA A 391 -15.93 -0.09 -12.72
N TYR A 392 -16.93 -0.57 -13.47
CA TYR A 392 -17.08 -1.99 -13.76
C TYR A 392 -15.91 -2.54 -14.60
N GLU A 393 -15.55 -1.87 -15.70
CA GLU A 393 -14.46 -2.29 -16.60
C GLU A 393 -13.10 -2.26 -15.90
N GLN A 394 -12.87 -1.27 -15.05
CA GLN A 394 -11.63 -1.13 -14.28
C GLN A 394 -11.57 -2.01 -13.03
N GLY A 395 -12.69 -2.63 -12.65
CA GLY A 395 -12.81 -3.45 -11.43
C GLY A 395 -12.84 -2.63 -10.14
N GLY A 396 -13.25 -1.37 -10.22
CA GLY A 396 -13.31 -0.39 -9.14
C GLY A 396 -12.91 1.01 -9.60
N ARG A 397 -12.69 1.91 -8.66
CA ARG A 397 -12.19 3.28 -8.94
C ARG A 397 -11.39 3.80 -7.75
N LEU A 398 -10.63 4.86 -7.98
CA LEU A 398 -10.03 5.62 -6.90
C LEU A 398 -11.11 6.27 -6.03
N SER A 399 -10.88 6.29 -4.73
CA SER A 399 -11.73 6.99 -3.76
C SER A 399 -10.94 8.11 -3.07
N PRO A 400 -11.63 9.13 -2.53
CA PRO A 400 -10.97 10.18 -1.75
C PRO A 400 -10.12 9.60 -0.63
N ILE A 401 -9.05 10.30 -0.27
CA ILE A 401 -8.19 9.91 0.86
C ILE A 401 -9.03 9.97 2.15
N PRO A 402 -9.18 8.84 2.87
CA PRO A 402 -9.96 8.82 4.08
C PRO A 402 -9.19 9.48 5.24
N PRO A 403 -9.86 10.24 6.10
CA PRO A 403 -9.24 10.84 7.26
C PRO A 403 -8.80 9.78 8.28
N GLY A 404 -7.85 10.17 9.13
CA GLY A 404 -7.37 9.37 10.25
C GLY A 404 -5.95 8.85 10.07
N TYR A 405 -5.53 8.08 11.08
CA TYR A 405 -4.21 7.43 11.12
C TYR A 405 -4.33 5.98 10.69
N TRP A 406 -3.43 5.57 9.81
CA TRP A 406 -3.44 4.27 9.15
C TRP A 406 -2.09 3.57 9.28
N ILE A 407 -2.12 2.27 9.34
CA ILE A 407 -0.95 1.40 9.49
C ILE A 407 -0.81 0.59 8.21
N ASP A 408 0.37 0.61 7.62
CA ASP A 408 0.70 -0.20 6.45
C ASP A 408 0.88 -1.67 6.86
N LEU A 409 -0.19 -2.46 6.69
CA LEU A 409 -0.16 -3.91 6.95
C LEU A 409 0.83 -4.62 6.03
N THR A 410 0.96 -4.14 4.79
CA THR A 410 1.87 -4.73 3.81
C THR A 410 3.32 -4.62 4.25
N ASP A 411 3.70 -3.46 4.79
CA ASP A 411 5.03 -3.25 5.36
C ASP A 411 5.27 -4.15 6.59
N LEU A 412 4.31 -4.23 7.51
CA LEU A 412 4.41 -5.12 8.67
C LEU A 412 4.57 -6.58 8.26
N ALA A 413 3.80 -7.03 7.26
CA ALA A 413 3.88 -8.38 6.73
C ALA A 413 5.27 -8.67 6.13
N GLN A 414 5.78 -7.76 5.31
CA GLN A 414 7.09 -7.91 4.65
C GLN A 414 8.24 -8.01 5.67
N ARG A 415 8.22 -7.21 6.74
CA ARG A 415 9.22 -7.28 7.83
C ARG A 415 9.22 -8.62 8.56
N ASN A 416 8.11 -9.35 8.51
CA ASN A 416 7.95 -10.69 9.08
C ASN A 416 8.08 -11.81 8.03
N GLY A 417 8.63 -11.52 6.84
CA GLY A 417 8.88 -12.51 5.79
C GLY A 417 7.65 -12.91 4.97
N TRP A 418 6.49 -12.28 5.21
CA TRP A 418 5.27 -12.50 4.46
C TRP A 418 5.24 -11.64 3.20
N GLN A 419 4.76 -12.21 2.11
CA GLN A 419 4.72 -11.60 0.79
C GLN A 419 3.29 -11.49 0.29
N ARG A 420 3.04 -10.43 -0.49
CA ARG A 420 1.78 -10.27 -1.22
C ARG A 420 1.72 -11.23 -2.39
N LEU A 421 0.53 -11.74 -2.67
CA LEU A 421 0.26 -12.50 -3.87
C LEU A 421 -0.37 -11.60 -4.95
N PRO A 422 -0.06 -11.81 -6.24
CA PRO A 422 -0.71 -11.06 -7.30
C PRO A 422 -2.20 -11.41 -7.40
N ALA A 423 -3.00 -10.43 -7.79
CA ALA A 423 -4.37 -10.66 -8.18
C ALA A 423 -4.43 -11.60 -9.40
N LEU A 424 -5.49 -12.39 -9.50
CA LEU A 424 -5.72 -13.23 -10.68
C LEU A 424 -6.15 -12.38 -11.88
N SER A 425 -5.92 -12.83 -13.08
CA SER A 425 -6.18 -12.08 -14.32
C SER A 425 -7.61 -11.54 -14.47
N HIS A 426 -8.58 -12.21 -13.85
CA HIS A 426 -10.01 -11.84 -13.89
C HIS A 426 -10.50 -11.06 -12.65
N TRP A 427 -9.60 -10.51 -11.84
CA TRP A 427 -9.94 -9.80 -10.61
C TRP A 427 -10.89 -8.61 -10.82
N ARG A 428 -10.88 -8.01 -12.02
CA ARG A 428 -11.77 -6.89 -12.31
C ARG A 428 -13.25 -7.28 -12.30
N SER A 429 -13.57 -8.51 -12.67
CA SER A 429 -14.94 -9.04 -12.71
C SER A 429 -15.30 -9.92 -11.51
N PHE A 430 -14.31 -10.50 -10.83
CA PHE A 430 -14.52 -11.42 -9.71
C PHE A 430 -13.77 -10.94 -8.45
N TYR A 431 -14.53 -10.58 -7.41
CA TYR A 431 -14.01 -9.94 -6.21
C TYR A 431 -12.91 -10.76 -5.51
N ALA A 432 -13.17 -12.07 -5.28
CA ALA A 432 -12.21 -12.93 -4.59
C ALA A 432 -10.88 -13.09 -5.36
N ALA A 433 -10.89 -12.88 -6.69
CA ALA A 433 -9.70 -12.91 -7.52
C ALA A 433 -8.76 -11.72 -7.28
N ALA A 434 -9.21 -10.68 -6.57
CA ALA A 434 -8.34 -9.58 -6.16
C ALA A 434 -7.27 -10.03 -5.17
N ARG A 435 -7.55 -10.99 -4.28
CA ARG A 435 -6.60 -11.61 -3.33
C ARG A 435 -5.87 -10.59 -2.43
N PHE A 436 -6.45 -9.41 -2.22
CA PHE A 436 -5.83 -8.37 -1.38
C PHE A 436 -5.65 -8.80 0.08
N ASN A 437 -6.45 -9.78 0.53
CA ASN A 437 -6.43 -10.33 1.88
C ASN A 437 -5.55 -11.59 2.03
N GLN A 438 -4.74 -11.92 1.02
CA GLN A 438 -3.87 -13.10 1.05
C GLN A 438 -2.40 -12.70 1.16
N LEU A 439 -1.71 -13.36 2.08
CA LEU A 439 -0.27 -13.27 2.27
C LEU A 439 0.34 -14.66 2.23
N ALA A 440 1.55 -14.79 1.68
CA ALA A 440 2.28 -16.05 1.61
C ALA A 440 3.68 -15.91 2.21
N TYR A 441 4.10 -16.92 2.95
CA TYR A 441 5.47 -17.09 3.46
C TYR A 441 6.25 -17.99 2.49
N THR A 442 6.70 -17.41 1.36
CA THR A 442 7.30 -18.20 0.28
C THR A 442 8.71 -18.66 0.61
N ASN A 443 9.47 -17.89 1.38
CA ASN A 443 10.89 -18.13 1.68
C ASN A 443 11.71 -18.44 0.41
N ASN A 444 11.42 -17.74 -0.69
CA ASN A 444 12.00 -17.92 -2.04
C ASN A 444 11.75 -19.30 -2.67
N LEU A 445 10.82 -20.09 -2.15
CA LEU A 445 10.42 -21.36 -2.76
C LEU A 445 9.47 -21.11 -3.94
N SER A 446 9.54 -21.98 -4.96
CA SER A 446 8.43 -22.12 -5.89
C SER A 446 7.25 -22.82 -5.22
N TRP A 447 6.04 -22.61 -5.76
CA TRP A 447 4.85 -23.30 -5.26
C TRP A 447 5.01 -24.83 -5.26
N GLN A 448 5.58 -25.39 -6.36
CA GLN A 448 5.83 -26.84 -6.46
C GLN A 448 6.82 -27.32 -5.38
N SER A 449 7.88 -26.55 -5.13
CA SER A 449 8.85 -26.87 -4.07
C SER A 449 8.19 -26.86 -2.69
N ALA A 450 7.36 -25.85 -2.42
CA ALA A 450 6.62 -25.74 -1.17
C ALA A 450 5.60 -26.88 -0.98
N MET A 451 4.91 -27.30 -2.05
CA MET A 451 4.02 -28.46 -2.03
C MET A 451 4.79 -29.77 -1.72
N ALA A 452 5.99 -29.93 -2.29
CA ALA A 452 6.81 -31.11 -2.08
C ALA A 452 7.35 -31.23 -0.64
N GLU A 453 7.32 -30.15 0.14
CA GLU A 453 7.66 -30.20 1.57
C GLU A 453 6.59 -30.90 2.42
N LEU A 454 5.32 -30.79 2.06
CA LEU A 454 4.20 -31.42 2.79
C LEU A 454 3.75 -32.75 2.16
N TYR A 455 3.79 -32.88 0.84
CA TYR A 455 3.14 -33.97 0.14
C TYR A 455 4.13 -34.86 -0.61
N PRO A 456 3.93 -36.20 -0.61
CA PRO A 456 4.72 -37.10 -1.43
C PRO A 456 4.40 -36.89 -2.92
N PRO A 457 5.33 -37.25 -3.83
CA PRO A 457 5.12 -37.12 -5.26
C PRO A 457 3.84 -37.80 -5.77
N GLU A 458 3.46 -38.93 -5.13
CA GLU A 458 2.27 -39.70 -5.49
C GLU A 458 0.96 -38.91 -5.19
N ALA A 459 0.97 -38.10 -4.14
CA ALA A 459 -0.17 -37.26 -3.75
C ALA A 459 -0.31 -36.03 -4.67
N LEU A 460 0.80 -35.60 -5.29
CA LEU A 460 0.85 -34.48 -6.22
C LEU A 460 0.65 -34.91 -7.69
N ALA A 461 0.77 -36.20 -7.97
CA ALA A 461 0.51 -36.72 -9.30
C ALA A 461 -0.98 -36.51 -9.64
N THR A 462 -1.26 -35.75 -10.67
CA THR A 462 -2.63 -35.61 -11.19
C THR A 462 -3.15 -36.99 -11.51
N PRO A 463 -4.30 -37.44 -10.94
CA PRO A 463 -4.87 -38.71 -11.35
C PRO A 463 -5.17 -38.64 -12.84
N THR A 464 -4.45 -39.43 -13.63
CA THR A 464 -4.78 -39.55 -15.05
C THR A 464 -6.15 -40.23 -15.11
N PHE A 465 -7.20 -39.44 -15.30
CA PHE A 465 -8.51 -39.97 -15.63
C PHE A 465 -8.40 -40.76 -16.90
N ILE A 466 -8.21 -42.05 -16.78
CA ILE A 466 -8.49 -42.97 -17.89
C ILE A 466 -10.01 -43.02 -17.98
N PRO A 467 -10.64 -42.45 -19.01
CA PRO A 467 -12.08 -42.54 -19.14
C PRO A 467 -12.41 -44.03 -19.32
N THR A 468 -12.87 -44.68 -18.29
CA THR A 468 -13.46 -46.01 -18.41
C THR A 468 -14.77 -45.79 -19.12
N TYR A 469 -14.76 -45.97 -20.44
CA TYR A 469 -15.98 -46.07 -21.25
C TYR A 469 -16.71 -47.33 -20.80
N THR A 470 -17.58 -47.19 -19.80
CA THR A 470 -18.61 -48.20 -19.57
C THR A 470 -19.62 -48.03 -20.68
N ALA A 471 -19.52 -48.90 -21.68
CA ALA A 471 -20.50 -48.98 -22.74
C ALA A 471 -21.87 -49.29 -22.10
N THR A 472 -22.68 -48.25 -21.90
CA THR A 472 -24.08 -48.44 -21.51
C THR A 472 -24.78 -49.09 -22.70
N PRO A 473 -25.38 -50.28 -22.55
CA PRO A 473 -26.12 -50.92 -23.68
C PRO A 473 -27.24 -50.00 -24.12
N ILE A 474 -27.22 -49.64 -25.40
CA ILE A 474 -28.31 -48.87 -26.04
C ILE A 474 -29.51 -49.77 -26.09
N ILE A 475 -30.48 -49.55 -25.19
CA ILE A 475 -31.83 -50.09 -25.28
C ILE A 475 -32.53 -49.27 -26.37
N PRO A 476 -33.01 -49.89 -27.47
CA PRO A 476 -33.72 -49.14 -28.48
C PRO A 476 -35.06 -48.65 -27.92
N THR A 477 -35.22 -47.34 -27.89
CA THR A 477 -36.46 -46.66 -27.49
C THR A 477 -37.50 -46.90 -28.62
N PRO A 478 -38.71 -47.40 -28.31
CA PRO A 478 -39.78 -47.55 -29.32
C PRO A 478 -40.23 -46.16 -29.79
N THR A 479 -40.30 -46.01 -31.11
CA THR A 479 -40.77 -44.81 -31.81
C THR A 479 -42.19 -44.48 -31.45
N PRO A 480 -42.54 -43.32 -30.92
CA PRO A 480 -43.91 -42.94 -30.66
C PRO A 480 -44.59 -42.50 -31.97
N THR A 481 -45.67 -43.19 -32.30
CA THR A 481 -46.59 -42.84 -33.39
C THR A 481 -47.33 -41.54 -33.08
N LEU A 482 -47.14 -40.55 -33.96
CA LEU A 482 -47.86 -39.27 -33.89
C LEU A 482 -49.36 -39.47 -34.04
N ARG A 483 -50.15 -39.17 -32.97
CA ARG A 483 -51.58 -38.88 -33.07
C ARG A 483 -51.78 -37.37 -32.99
N LEU A 484 -52.23 -36.81 -34.10
CA LEU A 484 -52.75 -35.45 -34.17
C LEU A 484 -53.98 -35.30 -33.23
N ALA A 485 -53.90 -34.42 -32.24
CA ALA A 485 -55.07 -33.96 -31.48
C ALA A 485 -55.12 -32.42 -31.51
N ARG A 486 -56.37 -31.98 -31.71
CA ARG A 486 -56.78 -30.61 -32.03
C ARG A 486 -56.44 -29.61 -30.88
N THR A 487 -56.12 -28.41 -31.34
CA THR A 487 -55.96 -27.16 -30.57
C THR A 487 -57.21 -26.78 -29.78
N HIS A 488 -57.01 -26.46 -28.49
CA HIS A 488 -57.82 -25.50 -27.75
C HIS A 488 -56.88 -24.58 -26.96
N THR A 489 -56.95 -23.31 -27.30
CA THR A 489 -56.29 -22.20 -26.59
C THR A 489 -57.13 -21.80 -25.38
N PRO A 490 -56.54 -21.68 -24.18
CA PRO A 490 -57.16 -20.86 -23.14
C PRO A 490 -56.39 -19.56 -22.95
N THR A 491 -57.14 -18.49 -22.87
CA THR A 491 -56.76 -17.12 -22.50
C THR A 491 -56.21 -17.05 -21.08
N PRO A 492 -55.18 -16.17 -20.81
CA PRO A 492 -54.68 -15.97 -19.45
C PRO A 492 -55.60 -15.03 -18.65
N PRO A 493 -55.72 -15.24 -17.32
CA PRO A 493 -56.47 -14.34 -16.44
C PRO A 493 -55.66 -13.10 -16.08
N THR A 494 -56.35 -11.97 -16.03
CA THR A 494 -55.92 -10.64 -15.58
C THR A 494 -55.56 -10.65 -14.09
N PRO A 495 -54.46 -10.03 -13.64
CA PRO A 495 -54.20 -9.90 -12.21
C PRO A 495 -55.00 -8.77 -11.57
N SER A 496 -55.53 -9.05 -10.39
CA SER A 496 -56.23 -8.12 -9.50
C SER A 496 -55.22 -7.31 -8.67
N PRO A 497 -55.46 -6.01 -8.40
CA PRO A 497 -54.54 -5.19 -7.63
C PRO A 497 -54.91 -5.27 -6.13
N ASN A 498 -54.13 -5.98 -5.35
CA ASN A 498 -54.04 -5.82 -3.88
C ASN A 498 -53.25 -7.00 -3.30
N ASP A 499 -51.95 -6.84 -3.20
CA ASP A 499 -51.12 -7.50 -2.19
C ASP A 499 -49.73 -6.84 -2.16
N ILE A 500 -49.62 -5.83 -1.31
CA ILE A 500 -48.31 -5.24 -0.91
C ILE A 500 -47.95 -5.88 0.43
N PRO A 501 -46.87 -6.63 0.56
CA PRO A 501 -46.36 -7.03 1.86
C PRO A 501 -45.63 -5.87 2.55
N SER A 502 -46.06 -5.59 3.77
CA SER A 502 -45.46 -4.64 4.70
C SER A 502 -43.96 -4.90 4.92
N ALA A 503 -43.17 -3.84 4.80
CA ALA A 503 -41.78 -3.81 5.18
C ALA A 503 -41.60 -4.04 6.69
N THR A 504 -40.90 -5.08 7.06
CA THR A 504 -40.46 -5.35 8.43
C THR A 504 -39.29 -4.44 8.77
N LEU A 505 -39.44 -3.69 9.85
CA LEU A 505 -38.48 -2.77 10.41
C LEU A 505 -37.14 -3.47 10.76
N ARG A 506 -36.02 -2.87 10.33
CA ARG A 506 -34.67 -3.20 10.79
C ARG A 506 -34.53 -2.85 12.28
N PRO A 507 -33.82 -3.67 13.07
CA PRO A 507 -33.43 -3.27 14.42
C PRO A 507 -32.31 -2.22 14.32
N THR A 508 -32.51 -1.09 14.95
CA THR A 508 -31.47 -0.07 15.19
C THR A 508 -30.57 -0.53 16.33
N TRP A 509 -29.30 -0.72 16.05
CA TRP A 509 -28.27 -0.96 17.06
C TRP A 509 -27.84 0.38 17.68
N THR A 510 -28.03 0.53 18.98
CA THR A 510 -27.49 1.65 19.77
C THR A 510 -26.25 1.19 20.53
N PRO A 511 -25.12 1.91 20.46
CA PRO A 511 -23.94 1.57 21.25
C PRO A 511 -24.15 1.88 22.73
N PRO A 512 -23.54 1.11 23.66
CA PRO A 512 -23.61 1.38 25.09
C PRO A 512 -22.81 2.65 25.47
N PRO A 513 -23.21 3.36 26.54
CA PRO A 513 -22.54 4.58 26.99
C PRO A 513 -21.15 4.28 27.57
N PRO A 514 -20.19 5.23 27.50
CA PRO A 514 -18.86 5.06 28.04
C PRO A 514 -18.85 4.97 29.55
N THR A 515 -18.13 4.00 30.08
CA THR A 515 -17.86 3.86 31.52
C THR A 515 -16.86 4.93 31.98
N PRO A 516 -17.06 5.58 33.13
CA PRO A 516 -16.09 6.51 33.69
C PRO A 516 -14.88 5.78 34.25
N ARG A 517 -13.69 6.34 34.02
CA ARG A 517 -12.43 5.86 34.58
C ARG A 517 -12.31 6.25 36.06
N PRO A 518 -11.60 5.43 36.85
CA PRO A 518 -11.17 5.83 38.19
C PRO A 518 -10.07 6.89 38.16
#